data_35e717d9e961588ff285b9d59179b6cb
#
_entry.id   35e717d9e961588ff285b9d59179b6cb
#
_cell.length_a   1.000
_cell.length_b   1.000
_cell.length_c   1.000
_cell.angle_alpha   90.00
_cell.angle_beta   90.00
_cell.angle_gamma   90.00
#
_symmetry.space_group_name_H-M   'P 1'
#
loop_
_entity.id
_entity.type
_entity.pdbx_description
1 polymer ?
#
loop_
_entity_poly.entity_id
_entity_poly.type
_entity_poly.pdbx_seq_one_letter_code
_entity_poly.pdbx_strand_id
1 'polypeptide(L)'
;MRTSFSLRWPPALLWATAIFYLSSQSRPLGRRWPSLPSTLAHVFEFAVLAALLHRALAADPRRRQRTVAPAFVLTALYAASDEVHQVFVPERTATPTEYGLDLLGALLGSSVRQWWLRRHREEEA
;
A
#
# COMPACT_ATOMS: atom_id res chain seq x y z
N MET A 1 3.98 8.21 25.64
CA MET A 1 3.74 6.97 24.87
C MET A 1 2.60 7.05 23.83
N ARG A 2 1.61 7.90 24.03
CA ARG A 2 0.54 8.11 23.01
C ARG A 2 0.98 8.84 21.74
N THR A 3 2.03 9.65 21.81
CA THR A 3 2.54 10.45 20.68
C THR A 3 3.19 9.64 19.56
N SER A 4 3.77 8.48 19.87
CA SER A 4 4.40 7.65 18.83
C SER A 4 3.41 6.88 17.95
N PHE A 5 2.20 6.62 18.44
CA PHE A 5 1.14 5.99 17.66
C PHE A 5 0.58 6.94 16.61
N SER A 6 0.27 8.17 17.01
CA SER A 6 -0.31 9.19 16.10
C SER A 6 0.63 9.61 14.97
N LEU A 7 1.96 9.59 15.20
CA LEU A 7 2.96 9.99 14.20
C LEU A 7 3.25 8.93 13.13
N ARG A 8 2.73 7.71 13.27
CA ARG A 8 2.98 6.62 12.33
C ARG A 8 1.95 6.52 11.20
N TRP A 9 0.77 7.08 11.40
CA TRP A 9 -0.32 7.08 10.42
C TRP A 9 -0.19 8.11 9.30
N PRO A 10 0.31 9.34 9.54
CA PRO A 10 0.39 10.36 8.51
C PRO A 10 1.09 9.92 7.21
N PRO A 11 2.22 9.20 7.21
CA PRO A 11 2.82 8.73 5.97
C PRO A 11 1.90 7.82 5.15
N ALA A 12 1.15 6.92 5.81
CA ALA A 12 0.20 6.04 5.12
C ALA A 12 -0.97 6.84 4.52
N LEU A 13 -1.49 7.81 5.27
CA LEU A 13 -2.58 8.67 4.80
C LEU A 13 -2.14 9.58 3.65
N LEU A 14 -0.94 10.14 3.72
CA LEU A 14 -0.37 10.95 2.63
C LEU A 14 -0.16 10.10 1.36
N TRP A 15 0.33 8.88 1.50
CA TRP A 15 0.53 7.98 0.37
C TRP A 15 -0.79 7.51 -0.24
N ALA A 16 -1.78 7.18 0.59
CA ALA A 16 -3.14 6.87 0.12
C ALA A 16 -3.76 8.06 -0.63
N THR A 17 -3.57 9.28 -0.15
CA THR A 17 -4.01 10.51 -0.84
C THR A 17 -3.30 10.67 -2.18
N ALA A 18 -2.00 10.39 -2.25
CA ALA A 18 -1.24 10.44 -3.51
C ALA A 18 -1.76 9.41 -4.52
N ILE A 19 -2.04 8.17 -4.09
CA ILE A 19 -2.65 7.14 -4.94
C ILE A 19 -4.00 7.63 -5.46
N PHE A 20 -4.87 8.15 -4.59
CA PHE A 20 -6.17 8.67 -4.97
C PHE A 20 -6.07 9.80 -6.00
N TYR A 21 -5.13 10.71 -5.81
CA TYR A 21 -4.88 11.79 -6.77
C TYR A 21 -4.44 11.26 -8.14
N LEU A 22 -3.47 10.33 -8.18
CA LEU A 22 -2.99 9.70 -9.41
C LEU A 22 -4.09 8.88 -10.09
N SER A 23 -4.89 8.16 -9.33
CA SER A 23 -6.04 7.38 -9.79
C SER A 23 -7.14 8.26 -10.39
N SER A 24 -7.27 9.49 -9.93
CA SER A 24 -8.26 10.48 -10.42
C SER A 24 -7.88 11.10 -11.76
N GLN A 25 -6.65 10.89 -12.25
CA GLN A 25 -6.20 11.47 -13.51
C GLN A 25 -6.65 10.63 -14.70
N SER A 26 -7.23 11.26 -15.73
CA SER A 26 -7.64 10.61 -16.98
C SER A 26 -6.47 10.01 -17.75
N ARG A 27 -5.25 10.55 -17.56
CA ARG A 27 -4.01 10.04 -18.15
C ARG A 27 -3.01 9.74 -17.03
N PRO A 28 -2.85 8.48 -16.63
CA PRO A 28 -1.90 8.14 -15.59
C PRO A 28 -0.47 8.52 -16.02
N LEU A 29 0.34 8.96 -15.05
CA LEU A 29 1.74 9.32 -15.23
C LEU A 29 2.55 8.22 -15.95
N GLY A 30 2.15 6.94 -15.81
CA GLY A 30 2.74 5.80 -16.51
C GLY A 30 2.66 5.85 -18.04
N ARG A 31 1.74 6.65 -18.61
CA ARG A 31 1.72 6.92 -20.07
C ARG A 31 2.67 8.05 -20.49
N ARG A 32 3.07 8.90 -19.55
CA ARG A 32 4.05 9.98 -19.80
C ARG A 32 5.49 9.52 -19.63
N TRP A 33 5.70 8.41 -18.91
CA TRP A 33 7.02 7.83 -18.67
C TRP A 33 7.13 6.52 -19.46
N PRO A 34 7.79 6.52 -20.60
CA PRO A 34 7.82 5.36 -21.51
C PRO A 34 8.57 4.14 -20.95
N SER A 35 9.16 4.23 -19.75
CA SER A 35 10.05 3.21 -19.20
C SER A 35 9.48 2.36 -18.07
N LEU A 36 8.29 2.70 -17.51
CA LEU A 36 7.66 1.91 -16.45
C LEU A 36 6.33 1.32 -16.92
N PRO A 37 6.22 -0.01 -17.07
CA PRO A 37 4.94 -0.65 -17.31
C PRO A 37 3.95 -0.30 -16.20
N SER A 38 2.70 -0.02 -16.56
CA SER A 38 1.61 0.26 -15.60
C SER A 38 1.49 -0.83 -14.52
N THR A 39 1.78 -2.08 -14.90
CA THR A 39 1.85 -3.24 -14.01
C THR A 39 2.78 -3.03 -12.81
N LEU A 40 4.01 -2.54 -13.04
CA LEU A 40 4.97 -2.30 -11.97
C LEU A 40 4.55 -1.12 -11.09
N ALA A 41 3.90 -0.11 -11.66
CA ALA A 41 3.38 1.03 -10.91
C ALA A 41 2.33 0.58 -9.88
N HIS A 42 1.34 -0.23 -10.28
CA HIS A 42 0.33 -0.79 -9.38
C HIS A 42 0.94 -1.60 -8.23
N VAL A 43 1.81 -2.55 -8.55
CA VAL A 43 2.48 -3.36 -7.52
C VAL A 43 3.27 -2.48 -6.55
N PHE A 44 4.01 -1.51 -7.05
CA PHE A 44 4.82 -0.61 -6.23
C PHE A 44 3.97 0.28 -5.32
N GLU A 45 2.95 0.94 -5.87
CA GLU A 45 2.08 1.85 -5.12
C GLU A 45 1.42 1.16 -3.93
N PHE A 46 0.86 -0.02 -4.14
CA PHE A 46 0.18 -0.78 -3.10
C PHE A 46 1.13 -1.53 -2.17
N ALA A 47 2.34 -1.89 -2.62
CA ALA A 47 3.38 -2.42 -1.75
C ALA A 47 3.85 -1.35 -0.74
N VAL A 48 4.06 -0.12 -1.18
CA VAL A 48 4.42 1.00 -0.28
C VAL A 48 3.29 1.29 0.70
N LEU A 49 2.04 1.34 0.24
CA LEU A 49 0.88 1.55 1.12
C LEU A 49 0.80 0.46 2.19
N ALA A 50 0.91 -0.82 1.81
CA ALA A 50 0.88 -1.95 2.74
C ALA A 50 2.02 -1.89 3.77
N ALA A 51 3.23 -1.54 3.35
CA ALA A 51 4.37 -1.39 4.24
C ALA A 51 4.17 -0.25 5.25
N LEU A 52 3.59 0.88 4.82
CA LEU A 52 3.29 2.01 5.69
C LEU A 52 2.16 1.71 6.68
N LEU A 53 1.11 1.01 6.24
CA LEU A 53 0.03 0.54 7.12
C LEU A 53 0.54 -0.49 8.11
N HIS A 54 1.37 -1.44 7.67
CA HIS A 54 2.03 -2.38 8.54
C HIS A 54 2.87 -1.67 9.61
N ARG A 55 3.63 -0.65 9.22
CA ARG A 55 4.41 0.17 10.16
C ARG A 55 3.53 0.85 11.19
N ALA A 56 2.39 1.40 10.79
CA ALA A 56 1.45 2.06 11.68
C ALA A 56 0.84 1.07 12.69
N LEU A 57 0.38 -0.08 12.21
CA LEU A 57 -0.23 -1.14 13.03
C LEU A 57 0.77 -1.80 13.98
N ALA A 58 2.03 -1.97 13.56
CA ALA A 58 3.10 -2.55 14.36
C ALA A 58 3.62 -1.61 15.47
N ALA A 59 3.01 -0.44 15.64
CA ALA A 59 3.32 0.47 16.74
C ALA A 59 3.03 -0.13 18.12
N ASP A 60 2.01 -1.00 18.21
CA ASP A 60 1.72 -1.77 19.41
C ASP A 60 2.66 -2.99 19.48
N PRO A 61 3.57 -3.06 20.50
CA PRO A 61 4.49 -4.20 20.64
C PRO A 61 3.79 -5.55 20.76
N ARG A 62 2.58 -5.58 21.33
CA ARG A 62 1.80 -6.82 21.52
C ARG A 62 1.27 -7.39 20.20
N ARG A 63 1.04 -6.53 19.22
CA ARG A 63 0.49 -6.88 17.91
C ARG A 63 1.54 -6.99 16.82
N ARG A 64 2.77 -6.58 17.08
CA ARG A 64 3.86 -6.44 16.09
C ARG A 64 4.10 -7.67 15.22
N GLN A 65 3.85 -8.88 15.75
CA GLN A 65 4.05 -10.13 15.00
C GLN A 65 2.83 -10.54 14.15
N ARG A 66 1.68 -9.91 14.35
CA ARG A 66 0.40 -10.27 13.73
C ARG A 66 -0.19 -9.14 12.90
N THR A 67 0.67 -8.33 12.27
CA THR A 67 0.25 -7.13 11.53
C THR A 67 0.20 -7.31 10.02
N VAL A 68 0.71 -8.43 9.50
CA VAL A 68 0.68 -8.71 8.05
C VAL A 68 -0.76 -8.81 7.55
N ALA A 69 -1.59 -9.62 8.17
CA ALA A 69 -2.97 -9.82 7.74
C ALA A 69 -3.81 -8.53 7.82
N PRO A 70 -3.83 -7.77 8.95
CA PRO A 70 -4.56 -6.52 8.97
C PRO A 70 -4.02 -5.48 7.99
N ALA A 71 -2.71 -5.37 7.78
CA ALA A 71 -2.14 -4.46 6.80
C ALA A 71 -2.56 -4.84 5.38
N PHE A 72 -2.51 -6.13 5.05
CA PHE A 72 -2.99 -6.65 3.77
C PHE A 72 -4.48 -6.36 3.56
N VAL A 73 -5.32 -6.66 4.55
CA VAL A 73 -6.78 -6.45 4.45
C VAL A 73 -7.11 -4.97 4.25
N LEU A 74 -6.50 -4.07 5.02
CA LEU A 74 -6.72 -2.63 4.85
C LEU A 74 -6.28 -2.14 3.47
N THR A 75 -5.15 -2.62 2.97
CA THR A 75 -4.67 -2.29 1.64
C THR A 75 -5.59 -2.84 0.56
N ALA A 76 -6.07 -4.08 0.71
CA ALA A 76 -7.01 -4.71 -0.22
C ALA A 76 -8.36 -3.97 -0.28
N LEU A 77 -8.86 -3.53 0.86
CA LEU A 77 -10.10 -2.72 0.93
C LEU A 77 -9.88 -1.34 0.26
N TYR A 78 -8.74 -0.73 0.47
CA TYR A 78 -8.40 0.52 -0.20
C TYR A 78 -8.28 0.32 -1.72
N ALA A 79 -7.60 -0.73 -2.17
CA ALA A 79 -7.48 -1.08 -3.59
C ALA A 79 -8.86 -1.31 -4.23
N ALA A 80 -9.77 -2.01 -3.54
CA ALA A 80 -11.14 -2.19 -4.02
C ALA A 80 -11.88 -0.84 -4.16
N SER A 81 -11.72 0.06 -3.20
CA SER A 81 -12.31 1.40 -3.26
C SER A 81 -11.71 2.23 -4.41
N ASP A 82 -10.43 2.07 -4.69
CA ASP A 82 -9.73 2.73 -5.79
C ASP A 82 -10.23 2.23 -7.15
N GLU A 83 -10.42 0.92 -7.31
CA GLU A 83 -11.02 0.34 -8.51
C GLU A 83 -12.44 0.85 -8.77
N VAL A 84 -13.28 0.92 -7.72
CA VAL A 84 -14.62 1.49 -7.82
C VAL A 84 -14.54 2.97 -8.23
N HIS A 85 -13.61 3.73 -7.65
CA HIS A 85 -13.39 5.13 -8.03
C HIS A 85 -12.99 5.26 -9.50
N GLN A 86 -12.11 4.41 -10.00
CA GLN A 86 -11.62 4.45 -11.40
C GLN A 86 -12.74 4.21 -12.43
N VAL A 87 -13.80 3.49 -12.07
CA VAL A 87 -14.98 3.33 -12.95
C VAL A 87 -15.61 4.68 -13.33
N PHE A 88 -15.53 5.66 -12.44
CA PHE A 88 -16.10 7.00 -12.64
C PHE A 88 -15.12 8.00 -13.27
N VAL A 89 -13.86 7.61 -13.47
CA VAL A 89 -12.85 8.48 -14.08
C VAL A 89 -12.83 8.28 -15.59
N PRO A 90 -13.02 9.35 -16.40
CA PRO A 90 -12.94 9.24 -17.86
C PRO A 90 -11.62 8.64 -18.35
N GLU A 91 -11.69 7.81 -19.37
CA GLU A 91 -10.52 7.13 -19.99
C GLU A 91 -9.79 6.14 -19.07
N ARG A 92 -10.39 5.77 -17.91
CA ARG A 92 -9.90 4.71 -17.03
C ARG A 92 -10.78 3.48 -17.13
N THR A 93 -10.16 2.31 -17.07
CA THR A 93 -10.84 1.02 -16.98
C THR A 93 -10.38 0.31 -15.71
N ALA A 94 -11.33 -0.03 -14.86
CA ALA A 94 -11.06 -0.91 -13.73
C ALA A 94 -11.07 -2.36 -14.23
N THR A 95 -10.01 -3.11 -13.98
CA THR A 95 -9.89 -4.51 -14.40
C THR A 95 -9.56 -5.43 -13.24
N PRO A 96 -10.08 -6.68 -13.23
CA PRO A 96 -9.69 -7.67 -12.22
C PRO A 96 -8.18 -7.92 -12.17
N THR A 97 -7.49 -7.77 -13.30
CA THR A 97 -6.03 -7.93 -13.38
C THR A 97 -5.31 -6.83 -12.60
N GLU A 98 -5.72 -5.58 -12.73
CA GLU A 98 -5.15 -4.46 -11.97
C GLU A 98 -5.37 -4.64 -10.47
N TYR A 99 -6.58 -5.03 -10.07
CA TYR A 99 -6.86 -5.36 -8.67
C TYR A 99 -5.98 -6.50 -8.15
N GLY A 100 -5.75 -7.53 -8.96
CA GLY A 100 -4.84 -8.62 -8.62
C GLY A 100 -3.39 -8.16 -8.41
N LEU A 101 -2.92 -7.19 -9.20
CA LEU A 101 -1.60 -6.57 -9.05
C LEU A 101 -1.51 -5.73 -7.76
N ASP A 102 -2.57 -5.02 -7.42
CA ASP A 102 -2.66 -4.26 -6.17
C ASP A 102 -2.59 -5.19 -4.96
N LEU A 103 -3.29 -6.33 -5.00
CA LEU A 103 -3.23 -7.37 -3.96
C LEU A 103 -1.84 -8.00 -3.85
N LEU A 104 -1.17 -8.26 -4.98
CA LEU A 104 0.22 -8.73 -5.00
C LEU A 104 1.14 -7.72 -4.32
N GLY A 105 1.01 -6.45 -4.65
CA GLY A 105 1.73 -5.35 -3.99
C GLY A 105 1.48 -5.33 -2.48
N ALA A 106 0.22 -5.43 -2.07
CA ALA A 106 -0.17 -5.47 -0.67
C ALA A 106 0.48 -6.62 0.10
N LEU A 107 0.51 -7.81 -0.49
CA LEU A 107 1.13 -8.99 0.10
C LEU A 107 2.66 -8.81 0.22
N LEU A 108 3.31 -8.35 -0.85
CA LEU A 108 4.76 -8.12 -0.87
C LEU A 108 5.17 -7.05 0.15
N GLY A 109 4.51 -5.91 0.18
CA GLY A 109 4.86 -4.79 1.05
C GLY A 109 4.73 -5.12 2.53
N SER A 110 3.62 -5.75 2.93
CA SER A 110 3.40 -6.16 4.32
C SER A 110 4.34 -7.28 4.75
N SER A 111 4.60 -8.27 3.89
CA SER A 111 5.48 -9.41 4.17
C SER A 111 6.95 -9.00 4.26
N VAL A 112 7.45 -8.20 3.33
CA VAL A 112 8.83 -7.70 3.33
C VAL A 112 9.09 -6.84 4.58
N ARG A 113 8.14 -6.00 4.94
CA ARG A 113 8.24 -5.17 6.15
C ARG A 113 8.28 -6.02 7.42
N GLN A 114 7.48 -7.08 7.51
CA GLN A 114 7.49 -8.02 8.63
C GLN A 114 8.82 -8.80 8.71
N TRP A 115 9.31 -9.27 7.57
CA TRP A 115 10.60 -9.96 7.50
C TRP A 115 11.75 -9.07 7.97
N TRP A 116 11.78 -7.81 7.51
CA TRP A 116 12.78 -6.83 7.94
C TRP A 116 12.76 -6.60 9.46
N LEU A 117 11.58 -6.48 10.06
CA LEU A 117 11.42 -6.33 11.51
C LEU A 117 11.89 -7.56 12.30
N ARG A 118 11.74 -8.76 11.76
CA ARG A 118 12.22 -9.99 12.40
C ARG A 118 13.74 -10.05 12.39
N ARG A 119 14.37 -9.76 11.27
CA ARG A 119 15.82 -9.78 11.12
C ARG A 119 16.52 -8.84 12.08
N HIS A 120 16.11 -7.60 12.17
CA HIS A 120 16.73 -6.62 13.05
C HIS A 120 16.57 -6.93 14.54
N ARG A 121 15.60 -7.73 14.92
CA ARG A 121 15.48 -8.20 16.31
C ARG A 121 16.45 -9.34 16.65
N GLU A 122 16.77 -10.18 15.69
CA GLU A 122 17.74 -11.27 15.86
C GLU A 122 19.16 -10.72 16.00
N GLU A 123 19.44 -9.58 15.38
CA GLU A 123 20.73 -8.90 15.48
C GLU A 123 20.91 -8.14 16.82
N GLU A 124 19.83 -7.74 17.47
CA GLU A 124 19.85 -7.05 18.77
C GLU A 124 19.77 -8.02 19.97
N ALA A 125 19.49 -9.28 19.74
CA ALA A 125 19.37 -10.30 20.77
C ALA A 125 20.69 -11.06 20.99
#